data_aa40f2e11381318552f55c2e672fa6c1
#
_entry.id   aa40f2e11381318552f55c2e672fa6c1
#
_cell.length_a   1.000
_cell.length_b   1.000
_cell.length_c   1.000
_cell.angle_alpha   90.00
_cell.angle_beta   90.00
_cell.angle_gamma   90.00
#
_symmetry.space_group_name_H-M   'P 1'
#
loop_
_entity.id
_entity.type
_entity.pdbx_description
1 polymer ?
#
loop_
_entity_poly.entity_id
_entity_poly.type
_entity_poly.pdbx_seq_one_letter_code
_entity_poly.pdbx_strand_id
1 'polypeptide(L)' 'MDREARSELLTMMGLVAAVVAVVILVFFAFGYVFGLLFL' A
#
# COMPACT_ATOMS: atom_id res chain seq x y z
N MET A 1 17.89 -6.88 -20.13
CA MET A 1 17.68 -7.15 -18.71
C MET A 1 17.46 -8.64 -18.51
N ASP A 2 18.20 -9.23 -17.61
CA ASP A 2 18.03 -10.62 -17.28
C ASP A 2 16.79 -10.84 -16.44
N ARG A 3 16.23 -12.05 -16.51
CA ARG A 3 15.02 -12.40 -15.77
C ARG A 3 15.16 -12.19 -14.27
N GLU A 4 16.36 -12.46 -13.74
CA GLU A 4 16.62 -12.32 -12.31
C GLU A 4 16.56 -10.87 -11.86
N ALA A 5 17.16 -9.95 -12.61
CA ALA A 5 17.11 -8.53 -12.30
C ALA A 5 15.69 -7.99 -12.38
N ARG A 6 14.92 -8.46 -13.35
CA ARG A 6 13.53 -8.05 -13.51
C ARG A 6 12.66 -8.55 -12.36
N SER A 7 12.91 -9.80 -11.92
CA SER A 7 12.18 -10.37 -10.79
C SER A 7 12.45 -9.60 -9.49
N GLU A 8 13.69 -9.21 -9.25
CA GLU A 8 14.04 -8.40 -8.09
C GLU A 8 13.36 -7.03 -8.12
N LEU A 9 13.39 -6.38 -9.27
CA LEU A 9 12.73 -5.09 -9.43
C LEU A 9 11.22 -5.20 -9.20
N LEU A 10 10.59 -6.22 -9.74
CA LEU A 10 9.16 -6.46 -9.55
C LEU A 10 8.83 -6.73 -8.10
N THR A 11 9.66 -7.48 -7.40
CA THR A 11 9.47 -7.78 -5.99
C THR A 11 9.58 -6.51 -5.15
N MET A 12 10.59 -5.69 -5.41
CA MET A 12 10.76 -4.40 -4.70
C MET A 12 9.59 -3.47 -4.95
N MET A 13 9.16 -3.34 -6.20
CA MET A 13 8.00 -2.52 -6.54
C MET A 13 6.73 -3.04 -5.87
N GLY A 14 6.56 -4.36 -5.86
CA GLY A 14 5.42 -4.99 -5.21
C GLY A 14 5.39 -4.73 -3.72
N LEU A 15 6.53 -4.80 -3.06
CA LEU A 15 6.64 -4.52 -1.62
C LEU A 15 6.30 -3.06 -1.31
N VAL A 16 6.87 -2.14 -2.06
CA VAL A 16 6.59 -0.71 -1.87
C VAL A 16 5.12 -0.42 -2.13
N ALA A 17 4.57 -0.96 -3.20
CA ALA A 17 3.17 -0.78 -3.53
C ALA A 17 2.26 -1.35 -2.44
N ALA A 18 2.61 -2.51 -1.88
CA ALA A 18 1.84 -3.12 -0.79
C ALA A 18 1.86 -2.24 0.45
N VAL A 19 3.02 -1.72 0.83
CA VAL A 19 3.15 -0.82 1.98
C VAL A 19 2.31 0.44 1.79
N VAL A 20 2.41 1.06 0.62
CA VAL A 20 1.63 2.26 0.30
C VAL A 20 0.14 1.97 0.33
N ALA A 21 -0.28 0.85 -0.25
CA ALA A 21 -1.69 0.45 -0.25
C ALA A 21 -2.22 0.25 1.17
N VAL A 22 -1.45 -0.41 2.03
CA VAL A 22 -1.83 -0.63 3.43
C VAL A 22 -1.97 0.71 4.16
N VAL A 23 -1.02 1.62 3.98
CA VAL A 23 -1.06 2.95 4.60
C VAL A 23 -2.31 3.70 4.17
N ILE A 24 -2.61 3.71 2.88
CA ILE A 24 -3.80 4.39 2.35
C ILE A 24 -5.07 3.76 2.94
N LEU A 25 -5.15 2.44 3.00
CA LEU A 25 -6.30 1.74 3.55
C LEU A 25 -6.50 2.07 5.03
N VAL A 26 -5.42 2.11 5.81
CA VAL A 26 -5.48 2.43 7.23
C VAL A 26 -5.99 3.85 7.44
N PHE A 27 -5.43 4.83 6.72
CA PHE A 27 -5.88 6.21 6.80
C PHE A 27 -7.33 6.36 6.36
N PHE A 28 -7.71 5.68 5.31
CA PHE A 28 -9.08 5.70 4.82
C PHE A 28 -10.05 5.15 5.87
N ALA A 29 -9.70 4.04 6.48
CA ALA A 29 -10.52 3.41 7.52
C ALA A 29 -10.64 4.33 8.75
N PHE A 30 -9.55 4.95 9.18
CA PHE A 30 -9.59 5.91 10.28
C PHE A 30 -10.48 7.10 9.96
N GLY A 31 -10.34 7.67 8.77
CA GLY A 31 -11.19 8.77 8.33
C GLY A 31 -12.67 8.41 8.34
N TYR A 32 -12.98 7.21 7.88
CA TYR A 32 -14.35 6.73 7.86
C TYR A 32 -14.93 6.58 9.26
N VAL A 33 -14.17 5.93 10.15
CA VAL A 33 -14.62 5.72 11.54
C VAL A 33 -14.78 7.04 12.27
N PHE A 34 -13.82 7.95 12.13
CA PHE A 34 -13.90 9.27 12.76
C PHE A 34 -15.08 10.07 12.21
N GLY A 35 -15.32 9.99 10.91
CA GLY A 35 -16.47 10.65 10.30
C GLY A 35 -17.78 10.15 10.89
N LEU A 36 -17.92 8.84 11.09
CA LEU A 36 -19.11 8.27 11.70
C LEU A 36 -19.29 8.66 13.16
N LEU A 37 -18.18 8.72 13.91
CA LEU A 37 -18.23 9.06 15.34
C LEU A 37 -18.56 10.53 15.58
N PHE A 38 -18.07 11.42 14.73
CA PHE A 38 -18.28 12.85 14.89
C PHE A 38 -19.55 13.37 14.19
N LEU A 39 -20.08 12.61 13.29
CA LEU A 39 -21.36 12.90 12.67
C LEU A 39 -22.46 12.08 13.30
#